data_a2dd73386a1a48dca69d28ccb69623e9
#
_entry.id   a2dd73386a1a48dca69d28ccb69623e9
#
_cell.length_a   1.000
_cell.length_b   1.000
_cell.length_c   1.000
_cell.angle_alpha   90.00
_cell.angle_beta   90.00
_cell.angle_gamma   90.00
#
_symmetry.space_group_name_H-M   'P 1'
#
loop_
_entity.id
_entity.type
_entity.pdbx_description
1 polymer ?
#
loop_
_entity_poly.entity_id
_entity_poly.type
_entity_poly.pdbx_seq_one_letter_code
_entity_poly.pdbx_strand_id
1 'polypeptide(L)'
;MAETRLKEILAFVNHKGGVGKTTTVQSLATGLRRFGKGYFGRGADGKERKPRILLVDLDPQVSLSFLFGWDQVNSNNKPTTYDALINQTPLPVYKMQEGIYLAPASQKMVSIEPFLNQMAVPRKALRKLLLKPLQEMQGTELADEGVNSILDAFDYVLIDCPPAMSLLTYNALAAASSVVIPVQLEVLATKGIAEITNAVIETREDLNEDLDIRGLLEVMSNDQTKATRQFKEYLSKKFDDYVFDSYTRRDTKMVEAQAMGTDIFTYAPYCRVGQDYERFTKEILESMPQ
;
A
#
# COMPACT_ATOMS: atom_id res chain seq x y z
N MET A 1 -21.64 20.17 6.82
CA MET A 1 -20.99 19.00 7.48
C MET A 1 -20.13 18.38 6.40
N ALA A 2 -18.83 18.26 6.60
CA ALA A 2 -17.96 17.56 5.64
C ALA A 2 -18.40 16.09 5.68
N GLU A 3 -18.81 15.55 4.52
CA GLU A 3 -19.06 14.12 4.35
C GLU A 3 -17.80 13.38 4.85
N THR A 4 -17.99 12.48 5.80
CA THR A 4 -16.91 11.65 6.35
C THR A 4 -16.38 10.82 5.20
N ARG A 5 -15.18 11.15 4.71
CA ARG A 5 -14.52 10.39 3.63
C ARG A 5 -14.28 8.99 4.16
N LEU A 6 -14.80 7.99 3.48
CA LEU A 6 -14.44 6.60 3.71
C LEU A 6 -12.94 6.47 3.44
N LYS A 7 -12.20 6.06 4.46
CA LYS A 7 -10.75 5.96 4.38
C LYS A 7 -10.37 4.51 4.45
N GLU A 8 -9.77 4.04 3.41
CA GLU A 8 -9.21 2.71 3.39
C GLU A 8 -7.69 2.78 3.54
N ILE A 9 -7.16 2.08 4.53
CA ILE A 9 -5.72 1.92 4.75
C ILE A 9 -5.38 0.49 4.38
N LEU A 10 -4.74 0.30 3.22
CA LEU A 10 -4.36 -1.00 2.70
C LEU A 10 -2.89 -1.29 2.97
N ALA A 11 -2.60 -2.36 3.71
CA ALA A 11 -1.25 -2.88 3.86
C ALA A 11 -1.00 -4.00 2.84
N PHE A 12 0.11 -3.92 2.10
CA PHE A 12 0.51 -4.93 1.13
C PHE A 12 1.56 -5.84 1.76
N VAL A 13 1.17 -7.06 2.12
CA VAL A 13 1.98 -7.95 2.94
C VAL A 13 2.25 -9.26 2.22
N ASN A 14 3.51 -9.64 2.14
CA ASN A 14 3.95 -11.00 1.84
C ASN A 14 5.40 -11.16 2.33
N HIS A 15 5.70 -12.27 3.00
CA HIS A 15 7.02 -12.56 3.55
C HIS A 15 8.08 -12.87 2.46
N LYS A 16 7.66 -13.20 1.25
CA LYS A 16 8.54 -13.46 0.12
C LYS A 16 8.93 -12.16 -0.59
N GLY A 17 10.23 -11.98 -0.85
CA GLY A 17 10.73 -10.93 -1.73
C GLY A 17 10.38 -11.19 -3.19
N GLY A 18 10.20 -10.11 -3.97
CA GLY A 18 9.98 -10.20 -5.41
C GLY A 18 8.59 -10.67 -5.85
N VAL A 19 7.62 -10.81 -4.93
CA VAL A 19 6.23 -11.16 -5.28
C VAL A 19 5.39 -9.99 -5.79
N GLY A 20 6.00 -8.85 -6.09
CA GLY A 20 5.28 -7.71 -6.69
C GLY A 20 4.49 -6.85 -5.70
N LYS A 21 4.77 -6.84 -4.40
CA LYS A 21 4.14 -5.92 -3.43
C LYS A 21 4.24 -4.47 -3.90
N THR A 22 5.46 -3.95 -3.99
CA THR A 22 5.78 -2.59 -4.43
C THR A 22 5.16 -2.25 -5.79
N THR A 23 5.25 -3.19 -6.76
CA THR A 23 4.65 -3.03 -8.09
C THR A 23 3.13 -2.90 -8.00
N THR A 24 2.50 -3.69 -7.14
CA THR A 24 1.04 -3.64 -6.93
C THR A 24 0.63 -2.32 -6.26
N VAL A 25 1.39 -1.86 -5.25
CA VAL A 25 1.15 -0.55 -4.61
C VAL A 25 1.26 0.59 -5.63
N GLN A 26 2.34 0.63 -6.43
CA GLN A 26 2.51 1.63 -7.50
C GLN A 26 1.37 1.60 -8.50
N SER A 27 1.03 0.41 -9.00
CA SER A 27 0.00 0.24 -10.03
C SER A 27 -1.40 0.58 -9.48
N LEU A 28 -1.72 0.19 -8.24
CA LEU A 28 -2.99 0.55 -7.63
C LEU A 28 -3.08 2.07 -7.40
N ALA A 29 -2.05 2.71 -6.89
CA ALA A 29 -2.04 4.16 -6.65
C ALA A 29 -2.31 4.95 -7.95
N THR A 30 -1.57 4.63 -9.01
CA THR A 30 -1.72 5.29 -10.31
C THR A 30 -3.05 4.91 -10.99
N GLY A 31 -3.50 3.66 -10.82
CA GLY A 31 -4.80 3.18 -11.27
C GLY A 31 -5.97 3.89 -10.59
N LEU A 32 -5.95 4.03 -9.27
CA LEU A 32 -6.96 4.77 -8.50
C LEU A 32 -7.08 6.22 -8.99
N ARG A 33 -5.96 6.89 -9.25
CA ARG A 33 -5.96 8.26 -9.82
C ARG A 33 -6.51 8.31 -11.24
N ARG A 34 -6.29 7.27 -12.02
CA ARG A 34 -6.72 7.21 -13.43
C ARG A 34 -8.19 6.81 -13.57
N PHE A 35 -8.62 5.81 -12.84
CA PHE A 35 -9.93 5.17 -13.00
C PHE A 35 -10.94 5.52 -11.89
N GLY A 36 -10.50 6.10 -10.77
CA GLY A 36 -11.35 6.41 -9.62
C GLY A 36 -12.26 7.63 -9.77
N LYS A 37 -12.29 8.28 -10.96
CA LYS A 37 -13.19 9.38 -11.24
C LYS A 37 -14.66 8.91 -11.13
N GLY A 38 -15.47 9.66 -10.38
CA GLY A 38 -16.89 9.31 -10.15
C GLY A 38 -17.17 8.52 -8.87
N TYR A 39 -16.16 7.85 -8.29
CA TYR A 39 -16.31 7.09 -7.04
C TYR A 39 -16.24 7.95 -5.76
N PHE A 40 -15.69 9.16 -5.85
CA PHE A 40 -15.38 10.01 -4.69
C PHE A 40 -16.22 11.30 -4.62
N GLY A 41 -17.40 11.28 -5.24
CA GLY A 41 -18.29 12.43 -5.25
C GLY A 41 -17.77 13.62 -6.03
N ARG A 42 -18.25 14.83 -5.69
CA ARG A 42 -17.86 16.08 -6.37
C ARG A 42 -17.05 16.99 -5.45
N GLY A 43 -16.07 17.66 -6.01
CA GLY A 43 -15.33 18.69 -5.32
C GLY A 43 -16.12 19.99 -5.14
N ALA A 44 -15.55 20.97 -4.45
CA ALA A 44 -16.13 22.29 -4.25
C ALA A 44 -16.43 23.05 -5.57
N ASP A 45 -15.72 22.70 -6.65
CA ASP A 45 -15.91 23.24 -8.00
C ASP A 45 -17.03 22.52 -8.78
N GLY A 46 -17.76 21.60 -8.15
CA GLY A 46 -18.83 20.81 -8.77
C GLY A 46 -18.38 19.71 -9.71
N LYS A 47 -17.07 19.55 -9.94
CA LYS A 47 -16.52 18.47 -10.79
C LYS A 47 -16.33 17.20 -10.00
N GLU A 48 -16.42 16.06 -10.70
CA GLU A 48 -16.11 14.77 -10.12
C GLU A 48 -14.67 14.74 -9.58
N ARG A 49 -14.54 14.36 -8.32
CA ARG A 49 -13.26 14.33 -7.61
C ARG A 49 -12.53 13.02 -7.87
N LYS A 50 -11.24 13.10 -8.04
CA LYS A 50 -10.33 11.94 -8.04
C LYS A 50 -9.78 11.73 -6.64
N PRO A 51 -9.50 10.47 -6.21
CA PRO A 51 -9.00 10.20 -4.88
C PRO A 51 -7.63 10.82 -4.62
N ARG A 52 -7.38 11.20 -3.38
CA ARG A 52 -6.05 11.52 -2.86
C ARG A 52 -5.46 10.28 -2.19
N ILE A 53 -4.22 9.97 -2.50
CA ILE A 53 -3.56 8.74 -2.10
C ILE A 53 -2.27 9.08 -1.39
N LEU A 54 -2.10 8.55 -0.18
CA LEU A 54 -0.85 8.53 0.54
C LEU A 54 -0.18 7.15 0.39
N LEU A 55 1.05 7.15 -0.05
CA LEU A 55 1.94 6.00 -0.06
C LEU A 55 2.82 6.05 1.18
N VAL A 56 2.90 4.96 1.91
CA VAL A 56 3.82 4.81 3.05
C VAL A 56 4.77 3.66 2.71
N ASP A 57 6.03 3.99 2.50
CA ASP A 57 7.07 3.00 2.23
C ASP A 57 7.74 2.60 3.55
N LEU A 58 7.65 1.30 3.89
CA LEU A 58 8.28 0.71 5.08
C LEU A 58 9.42 -0.26 4.72
N ASP A 59 9.67 -0.48 3.42
CA ASP A 59 10.73 -1.40 3.00
C ASP A 59 12.10 -0.69 3.05
N PRO A 60 13.08 -1.22 3.80
CA PRO A 60 14.46 -0.71 3.78
C PRO A 60 15.11 -0.68 2.39
N GLN A 61 14.57 -1.44 1.43
CA GLN A 61 15.04 -1.39 0.04
C GLN A 61 14.64 -0.09 -0.68
N VAL A 62 13.71 0.70 -0.12
CA VAL A 62 13.30 2.02 -0.64
C VAL A 62 12.70 1.96 -2.06
N SER A 63 12.19 0.78 -2.45
CA SER A 63 11.78 0.53 -3.83
C SER A 63 10.57 1.36 -4.25
N LEU A 64 9.55 1.47 -3.39
CA LEU A 64 8.37 2.30 -3.68
C LEU A 64 8.76 3.77 -3.80
N SER A 65 9.56 4.25 -2.86
CA SER A 65 10.06 5.62 -2.86
C SER A 65 10.82 5.93 -4.15
N PHE A 66 11.71 5.04 -4.58
CA PHE A 66 12.47 5.17 -5.83
C PHE A 66 11.56 5.22 -7.06
N LEU A 67 10.54 4.36 -7.14
CA LEU A 67 9.60 4.31 -8.27
C LEU A 67 8.78 5.60 -8.44
N PHE A 68 8.61 6.38 -7.36
CA PHE A 68 7.98 7.71 -7.40
C PHE A 68 8.99 8.86 -7.48
N GLY A 69 10.26 8.59 -7.79
CA GLY A 69 11.28 9.60 -8.01
C GLY A 69 11.88 10.19 -6.73
N TRP A 70 11.70 9.53 -5.58
CA TRP A 70 12.38 9.91 -4.35
C TRP A 70 13.85 9.49 -4.44
N ASP A 71 14.74 10.46 -4.55
CA ASP A 71 16.17 10.23 -4.56
C ASP A 71 16.76 10.60 -3.20
N GLN A 72 17.24 9.60 -2.46
CA GLN A 72 17.87 9.81 -1.15
C GLN A 72 19.12 10.67 -1.20
N VAL A 73 19.84 10.65 -2.32
CA VAL A 73 21.07 11.44 -2.51
C VAL A 73 20.74 12.91 -2.72
N ASN A 74 19.71 13.19 -3.50
CA ASN A 74 19.29 14.57 -3.83
C ASN A 74 18.23 15.13 -2.87
N SER A 75 17.62 14.31 -2.04
CA SER A 75 16.65 14.76 -1.03
C SER A 75 17.28 15.45 0.19
N ASN A 76 18.62 15.57 0.21
CA ASN A 76 19.46 16.32 1.15
C ASN A 76 18.80 16.53 2.52
N ASN A 77 18.89 15.53 3.40
CA ASN A 77 18.43 15.60 4.79
C ASN A 77 16.91 15.81 5.00
N LYS A 78 16.09 15.61 3.99
CA LYS A 78 14.64 15.62 4.19
C LYS A 78 14.24 14.45 5.09
N PRO A 79 13.35 14.67 6.08
CA PRO A 79 12.86 13.60 6.94
C PRO A 79 12.22 12.46 6.15
N THR A 80 12.33 11.25 6.68
CA THR A 80 11.73 10.03 6.13
C THR A 80 10.80 9.38 7.15
N THR A 81 10.08 8.35 6.77
CA THR A 81 9.26 7.54 7.69
C THR A 81 10.11 6.98 8.85
N TYR A 82 11.40 6.67 8.60
CA TYR A 82 12.33 6.27 9.65
C TYR A 82 12.48 7.36 10.72
N ASP A 83 12.74 8.60 10.30
CA ASP A 83 12.96 9.72 11.22
C ASP A 83 11.69 9.99 12.05
N ALA A 84 10.51 9.93 11.42
CA ALA A 84 9.24 10.10 12.10
C ALA A 84 8.98 8.99 13.14
N LEU A 85 9.27 7.73 12.80
CA LEU A 85 9.09 6.61 13.73
C LEU A 85 10.01 6.71 14.95
N ILE A 86 11.29 7.06 14.74
CA ILE A 86 12.27 7.17 15.85
C ILE A 86 11.96 8.37 16.74
N ASN A 87 11.76 9.53 16.14
CA ASN A 87 11.62 10.79 16.88
C ASN A 87 10.17 11.04 17.34
N GLN A 88 9.22 10.16 16.97
CA GLN A 88 7.79 10.35 17.22
C GLN A 88 7.28 11.71 16.71
N THR A 89 7.89 12.22 15.63
CA THR A 89 7.46 13.44 14.92
C THR A 89 6.33 13.13 13.94
N PRO A 90 5.62 14.13 13.42
CA PRO A 90 4.66 13.92 12.34
C PRO A 90 5.25 13.19 11.15
N LEU A 91 4.46 12.36 10.48
CA LEU A 91 4.88 11.62 9.30
C LEU A 91 5.20 12.60 8.16
N PRO A 92 6.41 12.59 7.59
CA PRO A 92 6.75 13.48 6.47
C PRO A 92 6.01 13.03 5.22
N VAL A 93 5.27 13.93 4.60
CA VAL A 93 4.45 13.66 3.43
C VAL A 93 4.86 14.59 2.29
N TYR A 94 5.27 14.01 1.17
CA TYR A 94 5.74 14.76 -0.01
C TYR A 94 4.82 14.51 -1.20
N LYS A 95 4.45 15.57 -1.91
CA LYS A 95 3.69 15.46 -3.15
C LYS A 95 4.62 14.98 -4.28
N MET A 96 4.31 13.82 -4.83
CA MET A 96 5.09 13.22 -5.92
C MET A 96 4.45 13.48 -7.28
N GLN A 97 3.12 13.38 -7.34
CA GLN A 97 2.31 13.63 -8.54
C GLN A 97 0.98 14.27 -8.11
N GLU A 98 0.16 14.70 -9.06
CA GLU A 98 -1.17 15.21 -8.74
C GLU A 98 -2.01 14.17 -8.00
N GLY A 99 -2.31 14.44 -6.73
CA GLY A 99 -3.12 13.58 -5.85
C GLY A 99 -2.42 12.32 -5.35
N ILE A 100 -1.12 12.14 -5.61
CA ILE A 100 -0.31 11.06 -5.02
C ILE A 100 0.79 11.68 -4.17
N TYR A 101 0.83 11.25 -2.93
CA TYR A 101 1.77 11.69 -1.91
C TYR A 101 2.54 10.51 -1.36
N LEU A 102 3.73 10.75 -0.83
CA LEU A 102 4.66 9.74 -0.34
C LEU A 102 5.22 10.11 1.02
N ALA A 103 5.18 9.18 1.96
CA ALA A 103 6.02 9.11 3.13
C ALA A 103 7.17 8.13 2.82
N PRO A 104 8.37 8.64 2.49
CA PRO A 104 9.42 7.81 1.92
C PRO A 104 10.13 6.95 2.97
N ALA A 105 10.60 5.77 2.58
CA ALA A 105 11.45 4.93 3.39
C ALA A 105 12.90 5.46 3.49
N SER A 106 13.67 4.84 4.37
CA SER A 106 15.12 4.99 4.46
C SER A 106 15.78 3.64 4.64
N GLN A 107 16.96 3.44 4.07
CA GLN A 107 17.79 2.26 4.32
C GLN A 107 18.12 2.07 5.82
N LYS A 108 18.07 3.13 6.62
CA LYS A 108 18.23 3.07 8.08
C LYS A 108 17.18 2.21 8.76
N MET A 109 16.03 1.93 8.09
CA MET A 109 14.99 1.03 8.62
C MET A 109 15.46 -0.39 8.91
N VAL A 110 16.56 -0.85 8.30
CA VAL A 110 17.20 -2.14 8.65
C VAL A 110 17.51 -2.23 10.16
N SER A 111 17.85 -1.13 10.81
CA SER A 111 18.21 -1.08 12.22
C SER A 111 17.17 -0.43 13.13
N ILE A 112 15.91 -0.34 12.70
CA ILE A 112 14.87 0.41 13.45
C ILE A 112 14.31 -0.37 14.66
N GLU A 113 14.31 -1.70 14.63
CA GLU A 113 13.64 -2.53 15.65
C GLU A 113 14.10 -2.26 17.09
N PRO A 114 15.41 -2.10 17.39
CA PRO A 114 15.85 -1.76 18.75
C PRO A 114 15.25 -0.46 19.28
N PHE A 115 15.01 0.52 18.42
CA PHE A 115 14.38 1.79 18.80
C PHE A 115 12.88 1.63 19.03
N LEU A 116 12.20 0.93 18.13
CA LEU A 116 10.76 0.67 18.30
C LEU A 116 10.48 -0.13 19.57
N ASN A 117 11.32 -1.12 19.90
CA ASN A 117 11.16 -1.95 21.10
C ASN A 117 11.30 -1.17 22.42
N GLN A 118 11.84 0.05 22.41
CA GLN A 118 11.88 0.93 23.57
C GLN A 118 10.58 1.69 23.81
N MET A 119 9.64 1.64 22.85
CA MET A 119 8.35 2.30 22.98
C MET A 119 7.38 1.50 23.83
N ALA A 120 6.44 2.17 24.49
CA ALA A 120 5.41 1.52 25.31
C ALA A 120 4.55 0.53 24.50
N VAL A 121 4.30 0.82 23.22
CA VAL A 121 3.58 -0.06 22.29
C VAL A 121 4.30 -0.06 20.94
N PRO A 122 5.32 -0.92 20.78
CA PRO A 122 6.18 -0.93 19.60
C PRO A 122 5.44 -1.14 18.28
N ARG A 123 4.40 -1.98 18.28
CA ARG A 123 3.63 -2.36 17.10
C ARG A 123 2.59 -1.30 16.67
N LYS A 124 2.35 -0.23 17.45
CA LYS A 124 1.39 0.86 17.14
C LYS A 124 2.06 2.19 16.78
N ALA A 125 3.37 2.23 16.57
CA ALA A 125 4.10 3.46 16.30
C ALA A 125 3.58 4.17 15.03
N LEU A 126 3.43 3.45 13.91
CA LEU A 126 2.91 4.02 12.67
C LEU A 126 1.46 4.50 12.81
N ARG A 127 0.57 3.70 13.44
CA ARG A 127 -0.82 4.09 13.67
C ARG A 127 -0.91 5.42 14.41
N LYS A 128 -0.08 5.61 15.43
CA LYS A 128 -0.03 6.87 16.18
C LYS A 128 0.36 8.06 15.30
N LEU A 129 1.30 7.87 14.37
CA LEU A 129 1.73 8.94 13.48
C LEU A 129 0.63 9.32 12.48
N LEU A 130 -0.11 8.34 11.94
CA LEU A 130 -1.22 8.58 11.01
C LEU A 130 -2.40 9.31 11.67
N LEU A 131 -2.58 9.15 12.98
CA LEU A 131 -3.64 9.79 13.75
C LEU A 131 -3.26 11.20 14.28
N LYS A 132 -1.98 11.60 14.11
CA LYS A 132 -1.55 12.93 14.58
C LYS A 132 -2.26 14.05 13.82
N PRO A 133 -2.58 15.14 14.53
CA PRO A 133 -3.14 16.35 13.90
C PRO A 133 -2.18 16.93 12.86
N LEU A 134 -2.72 17.40 11.73
CA LEU A 134 -1.93 18.07 10.68
C LEU A 134 -1.23 19.35 11.17
N GLN A 135 -1.76 20.01 12.19
CA GLN A 135 -1.14 21.20 12.79
C GLN A 135 0.28 20.96 13.32
N GLU A 136 0.60 19.71 13.70
CA GLU A 136 1.96 19.33 14.10
C GLU A 136 2.89 19.13 12.89
N MET A 137 2.35 19.12 11.67
CA MET A 137 3.08 18.86 10.42
C MET A 137 3.48 20.14 9.70
N GLN A 138 3.93 21.17 10.43
CA GLN A 138 4.36 22.45 9.84
C GLN A 138 5.37 22.23 8.71
N GLY A 139 5.05 22.79 7.54
CA GLY A 139 5.89 22.69 6.34
C GLY A 139 5.49 21.61 5.34
N THR A 140 4.36 20.89 5.55
CA THR A 140 3.77 20.07 4.48
C THR A 140 2.76 20.88 3.69
N GLU A 141 2.67 20.63 2.37
CA GLU A 141 1.67 21.27 1.49
C GLU A 141 0.21 21.05 1.94
N LEU A 142 -0.01 20.12 2.90
CA LEU A 142 -1.33 19.75 3.43
C LEU A 142 -1.78 20.61 4.63
N ALA A 143 -0.86 21.31 5.31
CA ALA A 143 -1.16 22.11 6.50
C ALA A 143 -2.13 23.27 6.20
N ASP A 144 -2.12 23.78 4.97
CA ASP A 144 -2.95 24.90 4.52
C ASP A 144 -4.38 24.50 4.13
N GLU A 145 -4.74 23.22 4.10
CA GLU A 145 -6.03 22.74 3.60
C GLU A 145 -7.13 22.61 4.66
N GLY A 146 -6.86 22.96 5.92
CA GLY A 146 -7.87 22.91 7.01
C GLY A 146 -8.32 21.49 7.39
N VAL A 147 -7.49 20.48 7.15
CA VAL A 147 -7.74 19.07 7.48
C VAL A 147 -7.19 18.76 8.87
N ASN A 148 -7.95 17.99 9.68
CA ASN A 148 -7.62 17.76 11.09
C ASN A 148 -6.55 16.68 11.32
N SER A 149 -6.39 15.73 10.39
CA SER A 149 -5.42 14.63 10.50
C SER A 149 -4.92 14.18 9.12
N ILE A 150 -3.83 13.39 9.10
CA ILE A 150 -3.37 12.74 7.86
C ILE A 150 -4.50 11.94 7.23
N LEU A 151 -5.24 11.19 8.03
CA LEU A 151 -6.34 10.36 7.53
C LEU A 151 -7.49 11.18 6.95
N ASP A 152 -7.66 12.45 7.37
CA ASP A 152 -8.68 13.34 6.80
C ASP A 152 -8.27 13.95 5.44
N ALA A 153 -6.99 13.92 5.14
CA ALA A 153 -6.44 14.45 3.89
C ALA A 153 -6.55 13.47 2.71
N PHE A 154 -6.60 12.16 2.99
CA PHE A 154 -6.49 11.12 1.98
C PHE A 154 -7.72 10.21 1.94
N ASP A 155 -8.01 9.69 0.74
CA ASP A 155 -9.05 8.69 0.53
C ASP A 155 -8.48 7.27 0.66
N TYR A 156 -7.23 7.09 0.31
CA TYR A 156 -6.47 5.86 0.46
C TYR A 156 -5.12 6.12 1.10
N VAL A 157 -4.73 5.23 2.00
CA VAL A 157 -3.35 5.07 2.47
C VAL A 157 -2.88 3.69 2.05
N LEU A 158 -1.85 3.61 1.20
CA LEU A 158 -1.29 2.35 0.73
C LEU A 158 0.08 2.15 1.38
N ILE A 159 0.23 1.07 2.15
CA ILE A 159 1.45 0.78 2.91
C ILE A 159 2.21 -0.36 2.24
N ASP A 160 3.40 -0.08 1.71
CA ASP A 160 4.32 -1.09 1.18
C ASP A 160 5.17 -1.68 2.30
N CYS A 161 5.04 -2.99 2.52
CA CYS A 161 5.69 -3.69 3.62
C CYS A 161 6.98 -4.41 3.18
N PRO A 162 7.98 -4.53 4.06
CA PRO A 162 9.18 -5.31 3.79
C PRO A 162 8.86 -6.81 3.59
N PRO A 163 9.78 -7.57 2.96
CA PRO A 163 9.59 -9.00 2.72
C PRO A 163 9.91 -9.84 3.97
N ALA A 164 9.31 -9.51 5.11
CA ALA A 164 9.48 -10.21 6.37
C ALA A 164 8.31 -9.92 7.30
N MET A 165 7.98 -10.85 8.19
CA MET A 165 7.06 -10.61 9.32
C MET A 165 7.81 -9.92 10.46
N SER A 166 8.33 -8.72 10.20
CA SER A 166 9.10 -7.88 11.10
C SER A 166 8.20 -6.96 11.92
N LEU A 167 8.80 -6.24 12.87
CA LEU A 167 8.09 -5.22 13.65
C LEU A 167 7.49 -4.11 12.78
N LEU A 168 8.13 -3.79 11.61
CA LEU A 168 7.58 -2.86 10.63
C LEU A 168 6.28 -3.40 9.98
N THR A 169 6.25 -4.69 9.65
CA THR A 169 5.04 -5.32 9.10
C THR A 169 3.91 -5.31 10.13
N TYR A 170 4.18 -5.62 11.40
CA TYR A 170 3.18 -5.49 12.46
C TYR A 170 2.71 -4.04 12.67
N ASN A 171 3.58 -3.04 12.46
CA ASN A 171 3.17 -1.64 12.47
C ASN A 171 2.22 -1.31 11.32
N ALA A 172 2.45 -1.86 10.13
CA ALA A 172 1.53 -1.74 9.00
C ALA A 172 0.18 -2.38 9.30
N LEU A 173 0.14 -3.62 9.81
CA LEU A 173 -1.08 -4.33 10.19
C LEU A 173 -1.86 -3.57 11.28
N ALA A 174 -1.18 -3.07 12.31
CA ALA A 174 -1.83 -2.30 13.37
C ALA A 174 -2.42 -0.96 12.89
N ALA A 175 -1.91 -0.42 11.78
CA ALA A 175 -2.37 0.84 11.19
C ALA A 175 -3.43 0.65 10.09
N ALA A 176 -3.45 -0.51 9.42
CA ALA A 176 -4.31 -0.79 8.28
C ALA A 176 -5.77 -1.06 8.68
N SER A 177 -6.70 -0.75 7.79
CA SER A 177 -8.08 -1.26 7.85
C SER A 177 -8.16 -2.65 7.22
N SER A 178 -7.35 -2.91 6.20
CA SER A 178 -7.33 -4.21 5.56
C SER A 178 -5.99 -4.53 4.88
N VAL A 179 -5.81 -5.83 4.58
CA VAL A 179 -4.57 -6.37 4.02
C VAL A 179 -4.82 -6.94 2.63
N VAL A 180 -4.04 -6.50 1.66
CA VAL A 180 -3.90 -7.14 0.35
C VAL A 180 -2.67 -8.04 0.39
N ILE A 181 -2.83 -9.30 -0.03
CA ILE A 181 -1.77 -10.29 -0.05
C ILE A 181 -1.44 -10.64 -1.52
N PRO A 182 -0.45 -9.98 -2.15
CA PRO A 182 0.02 -10.39 -3.47
C PRO A 182 0.67 -11.76 -3.39
N VAL A 183 0.21 -12.73 -4.19
CA VAL A 183 0.66 -14.12 -4.16
C VAL A 183 1.12 -14.56 -5.53
N GLN A 184 2.37 -15.02 -5.62
CA GLN A 184 2.83 -15.76 -6.79
C GLN A 184 2.51 -17.24 -6.58
N LEU A 185 1.83 -17.88 -7.56
CA LEU A 185 1.40 -19.27 -7.46
C LEU A 185 2.58 -20.24 -7.52
N GLU A 186 3.14 -20.53 -6.37
CA GLU A 186 4.23 -21.48 -6.16
C GLU A 186 3.90 -22.45 -5.01
N VAL A 187 4.54 -23.59 -4.99
CA VAL A 187 4.28 -24.69 -4.02
C VAL A 187 4.34 -24.21 -2.55
N LEU A 188 5.21 -23.26 -2.24
CA LEU A 188 5.37 -22.75 -0.87
C LEU A 188 4.47 -21.56 -0.52
N ALA A 189 3.65 -21.07 -1.45
CA ALA A 189 2.80 -19.90 -1.21
C ALA A 189 1.77 -20.13 -0.09
N THR A 190 1.27 -21.36 0.05
CA THR A 190 0.28 -21.71 1.10
C THR A 190 0.81 -21.50 2.51
N LYS A 191 2.10 -21.81 2.74
CA LYS A 191 2.73 -21.60 4.05
C LYS A 191 2.77 -20.10 4.37
N GLY A 192 3.18 -19.28 3.39
CA GLY A 192 3.25 -17.84 3.58
C GLY A 192 1.89 -17.19 3.81
N ILE A 193 0.86 -17.63 3.11
CA ILE A 193 -0.52 -17.16 3.35
C ILE A 193 -0.94 -17.48 4.79
N ALA A 194 -0.68 -18.69 5.27
CA ALA A 194 -1.03 -19.08 6.63
C ALA A 194 -0.30 -18.23 7.69
N GLU A 195 0.99 -17.95 7.49
CA GLU A 195 1.77 -17.08 8.39
C GLU A 195 1.18 -15.66 8.45
N ILE A 196 0.82 -15.09 7.30
CA ILE A 196 0.20 -13.75 7.22
C ILE A 196 -1.18 -13.77 7.87
N THR A 197 -2.00 -14.78 7.59
CA THR A 197 -3.34 -14.92 8.19
C THR A 197 -3.26 -14.97 9.72
N ASN A 198 -2.32 -15.75 10.27
CA ASN A 198 -2.10 -15.81 11.71
C ASN A 198 -1.69 -14.46 12.30
N ALA A 199 -0.79 -13.73 11.62
CA ALA A 199 -0.39 -12.39 12.05
C ALA A 199 -1.54 -11.37 11.99
N VAL A 200 -2.45 -11.49 11.01
CA VAL A 200 -3.66 -10.67 10.94
C VAL A 200 -4.57 -10.99 12.12
N ILE A 201 -4.81 -12.27 12.43
CA ILE A 201 -5.64 -12.70 13.57
C ILE A 201 -5.04 -12.17 14.88
N GLU A 202 -3.74 -12.39 15.13
CA GLU A 202 -3.04 -11.86 16.32
C GLU A 202 -3.18 -10.34 16.43
N THR A 203 -2.98 -9.62 15.32
CA THR A 203 -3.07 -8.16 15.30
C THR A 203 -4.49 -7.69 15.55
N ARG A 204 -5.50 -8.40 15.03
CA ARG A 204 -6.92 -8.10 15.25
C ARG A 204 -7.28 -8.23 16.73
N GLU A 205 -6.86 -9.31 17.36
CA GLU A 205 -7.16 -9.58 18.77
C GLU A 205 -6.49 -8.58 19.72
N ASP A 206 -5.22 -8.23 19.45
CA ASP A 206 -4.41 -7.48 20.42
C ASP A 206 -4.36 -5.97 20.17
N LEU A 207 -4.45 -5.55 18.88
CA LEU A 207 -4.03 -4.20 18.50
C LEU A 207 -5.04 -3.43 17.65
N ASN A 208 -5.81 -4.09 16.78
CA ASN A 208 -6.63 -3.45 15.77
C ASN A 208 -7.82 -4.34 15.39
N GLU A 209 -8.91 -4.26 16.14
CA GLU A 209 -10.11 -5.09 15.96
C GLU A 209 -10.78 -4.95 14.58
N ASP A 210 -10.57 -3.81 13.92
CA ASP A 210 -11.13 -3.51 12.60
C ASP A 210 -10.30 -4.09 11.44
N LEU A 211 -9.12 -4.67 11.71
CA LEU A 211 -8.25 -5.20 10.67
C LEU A 211 -8.88 -6.41 9.98
N ASP A 212 -8.96 -6.40 8.66
CA ASP A 212 -9.44 -7.55 7.88
C ASP A 212 -8.52 -7.89 6.70
N ILE A 213 -8.72 -9.08 6.12
CA ILE A 213 -8.06 -9.47 4.87
C ILE A 213 -8.93 -8.98 3.71
N ARG A 214 -8.40 -8.04 2.92
CA ARG A 214 -9.07 -7.51 1.74
C ARG A 214 -9.11 -8.53 0.61
N GLY A 215 -8.04 -9.26 0.47
CA GLY A 215 -7.97 -10.36 -0.47
C GLY A 215 -6.55 -10.78 -0.86
N LEU A 216 -6.50 -11.92 -1.54
CA LEU A 216 -5.31 -12.49 -2.16
C LEU A 216 -5.30 -12.13 -3.65
N LEU A 217 -4.29 -11.37 -4.08
CA LEU A 217 -4.08 -11.04 -5.49
C LEU A 217 -3.06 -11.98 -6.10
N GLU A 218 -3.48 -12.82 -7.05
CA GLU A 218 -2.55 -13.58 -7.85
C GLU A 218 -1.72 -12.65 -8.73
N VAL A 219 -0.40 -12.73 -8.60
CA VAL A 219 0.51 -11.90 -9.39
C VAL A 219 1.48 -12.73 -10.20
N MET A 220 1.94 -12.17 -11.34
CA MET A 220 2.85 -12.84 -12.29
C MET A 220 2.35 -14.21 -12.73
N SER A 221 1.03 -14.35 -12.90
CA SER A 221 0.40 -15.60 -13.34
C SER A 221 0.99 -16.12 -14.63
N ASN A 222 1.13 -17.43 -14.66
CA ASN A 222 1.44 -18.17 -15.88
C ASN A 222 0.36 -19.25 -16.10
N ASP A 223 -0.74 -18.86 -16.72
CA ASP A 223 -1.93 -19.71 -16.95
C ASP A 223 -1.68 -20.97 -17.77
N GLN A 224 -0.49 -21.10 -18.38
CA GLN A 224 -0.15 -22.21 -19.27
C GLN A 224 0.18 -23.49 -18.51
N THR A 225 0.51 -23.43 -17.22
CA THR A 225 0.95 -24.60 -16.47
C THR A 225 -0.21 -25.29 -15.73
N LYS A 226 -0.19 -26.64 -15.74
CA LYS A 226 -1.17 -27.46 -14.99
C LYS A 226 -1.08 -27.15 -13.48
N ALA A 227 0.12 -26.91 -12.96
CA ALA A 227 0.36 -26.59 -11.57
C ALA A 227 -0.34 -25.30 -11.16
N THR A 228 -0.28 -24.24 -11.97
CA THR A 228 -0.97 -22.98 -11.74
C THR A 228 -2.48 -23.16 -11.62
N ARG A 229 -3.10 -23.94 -12.53
CA ARG A 229 -4.54 -24.21 -12.49
C ARG A 229 -4.96 -24.97 -11.23
N GLN A 230 -4.22 -26.01 -10.87
CA GLN A 230 -4.49 -26.79 -9.65
C GLN A 230 -4.35 -25.94 -8.39
N PHE A 231 -3.39 -25.02 -8.37
CA PHE A 231 -3.19 -24.15 -7.22
C PHE A 231 -4.28 -23.06 -7.13
N LYS A 232 -4.74 -22.52 -8.26
CA LYS A 232 -5.92 -21.63 -8.31
C LYS A 232 -7.14 -22.32 -7.71
N GLU A 233 -7.45 -23.54 -8.16
CA GLU A 233 -8.57 -24.33 -7.62
C GLU A 233 -8.42 -24.60 -6.11
N TYR A 234 -7.20 -24.83 -5.65
CA TYR A 234 -6.93 -24.99 -4.23
C TYR A 234 -7.17 -23.70 -3.43
N LEU A 235 -6.68 -22.56 -3.92
CA LEU A 235 -6.89 -21.26 -3.28
C LEU A 235 -8.38 -20.90 -3.23
N SER A 236 -9.11 -21.03 -4.35
CA SER A 236 -10.54 -20.77 -4.38
C SER A 236 -11.30 -21.66 -3.41
N LYS A 237 -10.98 -22.97 -3.32
CA LYS A 237 -11.65 -23.87 -2.38
C LYS A 237 -11.36 -23.55 -0.91
N LYS A 238 -10.19 -23.01 -0.61
CA LYS A 238 -9.75 -22.76 0.78
C LYS A 238 -10.01 -21.34 1.27
N PHE A 239 -10.01 -20.36 0.35
CA PHE A 239 -10.06 -18.93 0.62
C PHE A 239 -11.04 -18.20 -0.30
N ASP A 240 -12.12 -18.88 -0.73
CA ASP A 240 -13.05 -18.47 -1.80
C ASP A 240 -13.42 -16.97 -1.72
N ASP A 241 -13.90 -16.53 -0.58
CA ASP A 241 -14.34 -15.16 -0.33
C ASP A 241 -13.18 -14.13 -0.29
N TYR A 242 -11.92 -14.61 -0.25
CA TYR A 242 -10.73 -13.76 -0.13
C TYR A 242 -9.85 -13.75 -1.38
N VAL A 243 -10.21 -14.44 -2.45
CA VAL A 243 -9.43 -14.41 -3.70
C VAL A 243 -10.03 -13.39 -4.64
N PHE A 244 -9.24 -12.37 -5.04
CA PHE A 244 -9.69 -11.44 -6.05
C PHE A 244 -9.98 -12.15 -7.37
N ASP A 245 -11.04 -11.73 -8.07
CA ASP A 245 -11.32 -12.18 -9.44
C ASP A 245 -10.22 -11.73 -10.41
N SER A 246 -9.66 -10.57 -10.14
CA SER A 246 -8.53 -10.03 -10.88
C SER A 246 -7.22 -10.74 -10.54
N TYR A 247 -6.39 -10.90 -11.55
CA TYR A 247 -5.01 -11.39 -11.39
C TYR A 247 -4.09 -10.65 -12.37
N THR A 248 -2.77 -10.68 -12.12
CA THR A 248 -1.81 -10.04 -13.02
C THR A 248 -0.89 -11.06 -13.67
N ARG A 249 -0.67 -10.91 -14.97
CA ARG A 249 0.23 -11.76 -15.74
C ARG A 249 1.65 -11.20 -15.73
N ARG A 250 2.61 -12.10 -15.89
CA ARG A 250 4.00 -11.67 -16.12
C ARG A 250 4.09 -10.95 -17.48
N ASP A 251 4.66 -9.73 -17.47
CA ASP A 251 4.86 -8.93 -18.68
C ASP A 251 6.15 -8.10 -18.54
N THR A 252 7.00 -8.11 -19.58
CA THR A 252 8.24 -7.33 -19.59
C THR A 252 7.99 -5.83 -19.60
N LYS A 253 6.82 -5.39 -20.08
CA LYS A 253 6.43 -3.97 -20.10
C LYS A 253 6.38 -3.35 -18.71
N MET A 254 6.11 -4.13 -17.66
CA MET A 254 6.18 -3.64 -16.29
C MET A 254 7.62 -3.29 -15.89
N VAL A 255 8.58 -4.16 -16.23
CA VAL A 255 10.00 -3.93 -15.94
C VAL A 255 10.53 -2.74 -16.73
N GLU A 256 10.14 -2.64 -18.00
CA GLU A 256 10.50 -1.50 -18.86
C GLU A 256 9.95 -0.18 -18.30
N ALA A 257 8.68 -0.14 -17.89
CA ALA A 257 8.05 1.04 -17.31
C ALA A 257 8.79 1.50 -16.04
N GLN A 258 9.09 0.57 -15.13
CA GLN A 258 9.82 0.85 -13.90
C GLN A 258 11.26 1.33 -14.18
N ALA A 259 11.95 0.74 -15.15
CA ALA A 259 13.28 1.19 -15.55
C ALA A 259 13.28 2.62 -16.14
N MET A 260 12.17 3.02 -16.75
CA MET A 260 11.97 4.38 -17.30
C MET A 260 11.41 5.37 -16.24
N GLY A 261 11.26 4.94 -14.96
CA GLY A 261 10.75 5.78 -13.89
C GLY A 261 9.29 6.23 -14.09
N THR A 262 8.48 5.39 -14.77
CA THR A 262 7.08 5.71 -15.06
C THR A 262 6.14 4.56 -14.66
N ASP A 263 4.85 4.84 -14.60
CA ASP A 263 3.83 3.82 -14.33
C ASP A 263 3.40 3.08 -15.60
N ILE A 264 2.83 1.90 -15.42
CA ILE A 264 2.44 1.00 -16.52
C ILE A 264 1.34 1.60 -17.42
N PHE A 265 0.44 2.39 -16.84
CA PHE A 265 -0.67 2.98 -17.59
C PHE A 265 -0.23 4.15 -18.48
N THR A 266 0.88 4.79 -18.11
CA THR A 266 1.52 5.83 -18.93
C THR A 266 2.44 5.21 -19.98
N TYR A 267 3.24 4.20 -19.58
CA TYR A 267 4.23 3.58 -20.47
C TYR A 267 3.59 2.72 -21.56
N ALA A 268 2.67 1.83 -21.19
CA ALA A 268 2.06 0.86 -22.11
C ALA A 268 0.59 0.57 -21.73
N PRO A 269 -0.33 1.54 -21.90
CA PRO A 269 -1.70 1.46 -21.37
C PRO A 269 -2.52 0.28 -21.87
N TYR A 270 -2.17 -0.27 -23.02
CA TYR A 270 -2.89 -1.38 -23.67
C TYR A 270 -2.16 -2.74 -23.52
N CYS A 271 -1.04 -2.80 -22.79
CA CYS A 271 -0.37 -4.06 -22.53
C CYS A 271 -1.20 -4.93 -21.58
N ARG A 272 -0.90 -6.24 -21.57
CA ARG A 272 -1.67 -7.21 -20.76
C ARG A 272 -1.66 -6.89 -19.27
N VAL A 273 -0.49 -6.63 -18.71
CA VAL A 273 -0.36 -6.32 -17.27
C VAL A 273 -1.00 -4.97 -16.91
N GLY A 274 -1.00 -3.98 -17.82
CA GLY A 274 -1.72 -2.72 -17.64
C GLY A 274 -3.24 -2.95 -17.52
N GLN A 275 -3.81 -3.76 -18.43
CA GLN A 275 -5.22 -4.14 -18.36
C GLN A 275 -5.55 -4.99 -17.12
N ASP A 276 -4.62 -5.82 -16.66
CA ASP A 276 -4.80 -6.63 -15.46
C ASP A 276 -4.88 -5.74 -14.21
N TYR A 277 -3.98 -4.76 -14.05
CA TYR A 277 -4.03 -3.80 -12.95
C TYR A 277 -5.21 -2.80 -13.06
N GLU A 278 -5.69 -2.49 -14.28
CA GLU A 278 -6.94 -1.75 -14.44
C GLU A 278 -8.12 -2.53 -13.83
N ARG A 279 -8.25 -3.84 -14.14
CA ARG A 279 -9.29 -4.68 -13.56
C ARG A 279 -9.20 -4.74 -12.04
N PHE A 280 -8.00 -4.99 -11.50
CA PHE A 280 -7.77 -5.00 -10.07
C PHE A 280 -8.15 -3.67 -9.41
N THR A 281 -7.78 -2.55 -10.03
CA THR A 281 -8.16 -1.23 -9.51
C THR A 281 -9.67 -1.03 -9.47
N LYS A 282 -10.39 -1.46 -10.50
CA LYS A 282 -11.85 -1.38 -10.55
C LYS A 282 -12.49 -2.28 -9.49
N GLU A 283 -12.00 -3.49 -9.31
CA GLU A 283 -12.46 -4.41 -8.28
C GLU A 283 -12.29 -3.82 -6.86
N ILE A 284 -11.15 -3.17 -6.58
CA ILE A 284 -10.96 -2.42 -5.33
C ILE A 284 -11.97 -1.27 -5.19
N LEU A 285 -12.24 -0.51 -6.26
CA LEU A 285 -13.17 0.60 -6.24
C LEU A 285 -14.64 0.16 -6.06
N GLU A 286 -15.05 -0.94 -6.67
CA GLU A 286 -16.40 -1.47 -6.63
C GLU A 286 -16.74 -2.18 -5.32
N SER A 287 -15.73 -2.74 -4.66
CA SER A 287 -15.87 -3.43 -3.39
C SER A 287 -15.62 -2.53 -2.16
N MET A 288 -15.65 -1.19 -2.34
CA MET A 288 -15.60 -0.26 -1.21
C MET A 288 -16.80 -0.46 -0.28
N PRO A 289 -16.61 -0.43 1.05
CA PRO A 289 -17.72 -0.35 1.99
C PRO A 289 -18.59 0.87 1.67
N GLN A 290 -19.90 0.66 1.52
CA GLN A 290 -20.88 1.74 1.27
C GLN A 290 -21.14 2.55 2.53
#